data_a67a684e523a0294f963aef8d94e4707
#
_entry.id   a67a684e523a0294f963aef8d94e4707
#
_cell.length_a   1.000
_cell.length_b   1.000
_cell.length_c   1.000
_cell.angle_alpha   90.00
_cell.angle_beta   90.00
_cell.angle_gamma   90.00
#
_symmetry.space_group_name_H-M   'P 1'
#
loop_
_entity.id
_entity.type
_entity.pdbx_description
1 polymer ?
#
loop_
_entity_poly.entity_id
_entity_poly.type
_entity_poly.pdbx_seq_one_letter_code
_entity_poly.pdbx_strand_id
1 'polypeptide(L)'
;MAERTARRLTRRSLLAIGAVGSLTALAACAGATTPFVSPGCTATVNGSSDLRDLEQAGNVAIIVGEALRRGLPPRAATIAIVTALQESKLYNLDYGDADSVGLFQQRPSQGWGTEDQIMNPWYSAGKFYEALVKVDGWQTDTINDVAQKVQRSNFPHAYAQHEDVGRIWASALCGFDPAGVTSVDNKNATGNPEVLREFVVRVWGGAIPIAINPDGLSFTVGSATTAWSVALLCLCLGSQAGLVGLRVGDMTWANSTSQRATWAGQNAVDPTVVTATCRTA
;
A
#
# COMPACT_ATOMS: atom_id res chain seq x y z
N MET A 1 -31.07 12.77 -67.74
CA MET A 1 -30.76 11.62 -68.60
C MET A 1 -30.47 10.46 -67.72
N ALA A 2 -31.39 9.66 -67.62
CA ALA A 2 -31.64 8.24 -67.91
C ALA A 2 -31.07 7.38 -66.76
N GLU A 3 -31.93 6.88 -65.95
CA GLU A 3 -32.81 5.69 -66.02
C GLU A 3 -32.12 4.39 -65.60
N ARG A 4 -32.66 3.89 -64.44
CA ARG A 4 -33.30 2.56 -64.27
C ARG A 4 -32.43 1.35 -64.52
N THR A 5 -32.42 0.34 -63.66
CA THR A 5 -33.51 -0.64 -63.56
C THR A 5 -33.26 -1.59 -62.36
N ALA A 6 -34.32 -1.82 -61.60
CA ALA A 6 -34.45 -2.89 -60.62
C ALA A 6 -34.68 -4.26 -61.29
N ARG A 7 -34.21 -5.36 -60.69
CA ARG A 7 -34.82 -6.68 -60.90
C ARG A 7 -34.90 -7.49 -59.62
N ARG A 8 -36.12 -7.74 -59.20
CA ARG A 8 -36.58 -8.83 -58.34
C ARG A 8 -36.58 -10.16 -59.09
N LEU A 9 -36.56 -11.25 -58.36
CA LEU A 9 -37.20 -12.57 -58.56
C LEU A 9 -36.29 -13.64 -57.92
N THR A 10 -36.66 -14.71 -57.26
CA THR A 10 -37.87 -15.30 -56.74
C THR A 10 -37.47 -16.52 -55.90
N ARG A 11 -38.31 -16.89 -54.97
CA ARG A 11 -38.25 -18.11 -54.16
C ARG A 11 -38.13 -19.38 -55.02
N ARG A 12 -37.31 -20.34 -54.55
CA ARG A 12 -37.66 -21.77 -54.70
C ARG A 12 -37.17 -22.57 -53.51
N SER A 13 -38.08 -23.19 -52.83
CA SER A 13 -37.93 -24.23 -51.82
C SER A 13 -37.40 -25.50 -52.45
N LEU A 14 -36.55 -26.24 -51.75
CA LEU A 14 -36.42 -27.68 -51.91
C LEU A 14 -36.07 -28.31 -50.52
N LEU A 15 -36.82 -29.34 -50.25
CA LEU A 15 -36.86 -30.15 -49.05
C LEU A 15 -35.72 -31.19 -48.97
N ALA A 16 -35.39 -31.53 -47.75
CA ALA A 16 -35.09 -32.84 -47.15
C ALA A 16 -33.72 -33.46 -47.44
N ILE A 17 -33.03 -33.82 -46.37
CA ILE A 17 -32.94 -35.22 -45.90
C ILE A 17 -32.06 -35.17 -44.62
N GLY A 18 -32.54 -35.85 -43.58
CA GLY A 18 -31.89 -35.91 -42.27
C GLY A 18 -30.59 -36.74 -42.29
N ALA A 19 -29.67 -36.26 -41.46
CA ALA A 19 -28.60 -37.09 -40.94
C ALA A 19 -28.54 -36.85 -39.45
N VAL A 20 -28.92 -37.84 -38.66
CA VAL A 20 -28.72 -37.90 -37.22
C VAL A 20 -27.21 -38.03 -36.99
N GLY A 21 -26.57 -36.91 -36.78
CA GLY A 21 -25.17 -36.86 -36.35
C GLY A 21 -25.12 -36.64 -34.85
N SER A 22 -24.71 -37.64 -34.11
CA SER A 22 -24.44 -37.58 -32.67
C SER A 22 -23.42 -36.46 -32.41
N LEU A 23 -23.86 -35.30 -31.90
CA LEU A 23 -22.98 -34.31 -31.29
C LEU A 23 -22.47 -34.87 -29.95
N THR A 24 -21.31 -35.47 -29.97
CA THR A 24 -20.50 -35.62 -28.76
C THR A 24 -20.08 -34.21 -28.34
N ALA A 25 -20.74 -33.67 -27.31
CA ALA A 25 -20.32 -32.47 -26.64
C ALA A 25 -18.96 -32.75 -25.98
N LEU A 26 -17.89 -32.31 -26.63
CA LEU A 26 -16.61 -32.09 -25.97
C LEU A 26 -16.84 -31.01 -24.93
N ALA A 27 -17.11 -31.40 -23.70
CA ALA A 27 -16.98 -30.52 -22.55
C ALA A 27 -15.49 -30.15 -22.49
N ALA A 28 -15.15 -29.02 -23.11
CA ALA A 28 -13.90 -28.35 -22.82
C ALA A 28 -13.94 -27.94 -21.35
N CYS A 29 -13.23 -28.70 -20.50
CA CYS A 29 -12.82 -28.22 -19.18
C CYS A 29 -11.94 -27.00 -19.43
N ALA A 30 -12.54 -25.83 -19.62
CA ALA A 30 -11.87 -24.58 -19.39
C ALA A 30 -11.54 -24.56 -17.89
N GLY A 31 -10.36 -25.04 -17.54
CA GLY A 31 -9.81 -24.79 -16.23
C GLY A 31 -9.87 -23.28 -16.01
N ALA A 32 -10.73 -22.85 -15.10
CA ALA A 32 -10.76 -21.47 -14.66
C ALA A 32 -9.37 -21.17 -14.09
N THR A 33 -8.50 -20.58 -14.92
CA THR A 33 -7.26 -20.00 -14.43
C THR A 33 -7.68 -18.86 -13.51
N THR A 34 -7.56 -19.08 -12.20
CA THR A 34 -7.73 -17.98 -11.24
C THR A 34 -6.79 -16.87 -11.68
N PRO A 35 -7.29 -15.64 -11.89
CA PRO A 35 -6.44 -14.55 -12.34
C PRO A 35 -5.32 -14.38 -11.32
N PHE A 36 -4.08 -14.35 -11.81
CA PHE A 36 -2.91 -14.10 -10.97
C PHE A 36 -3.04 -12.70 -10.35
N VAL A 37 -3.09 -12.65 -9.02
CA VAL A 37 -3.10 -11.38 -8.29
C VAL A 37 -1.68 -11.09 -7.85
N SER A 38 -1.15 -9.95 -8.28
CA SER A 38 0.19 -9.51 -7.87
C SER A 38 0.25 -9.27 -6.36
N PRO A 39 1.28 -9.79 -5.68
CA PRO A 39 1.50 -9.51 -4.26
C PRO A 39 1.65 -8.01 -4.02
N GLY A 40 1.12 -7.54 -2.91
CA GLY A 40 1.21 -6.12 -2.56
C GLY A 40 0.09 -5.66 -1.65
N CYS A 41 0.19 -4.42 -1.23
CA CYS A 41 -0.82 -3.74 -0.44
C CYS A 41 -1.58 -2.73 -1.31
N THR A 42 -2.89 -2.66 -1.12
CA THR A 42 -3.75 -1.65 -1.76
C THR A 42 -4.33 -0.75 -0.70
N ALA A 43 -4.04 0.53 -0.79
CA ALA A 43 -4.71 1.55 -0.01
C ALA A 43 -5.93 2.08 -0.78
N THR A 44 -7.05 2.28 -0.08
CA THR A 44 -8.31 2.79 -0.65
C THR A 44 -8.91 3.83 0.28
N VAL A 45 -9.13 5.03 -0.23
CA VAL A 45 -9.71 6.16 0.49
C VAL A 45 -10.72 6.85 -0.43
N ASN A 46 -11.94 7.05 0.04
CA ASN A 46 -13.01 7.72 -0.74
C ASN A 46 -13.21 7.15 -2.15
N GLY A 47 -13.07 5.83 -2.32
CA GLY A 47 -13.22 5.16 -3.62
C GLY A 47 -12.02 5.23 -4.56
N SER A 48 -10.99 6.02 -4.23
CA SER A 48 -9.71 6.02 -4.96
C SER A 48 -8.76 5.00 -4.36
N SER A 49 -8.05 4.26 -5.21
CA SER A 49 -7.16 3.18 -4.76
C SER A 49 -5.78 3.28 -5.41
N ASP A 50 -4.76 2.88 -4.66
CA ASP A 50 -3.39 2.74 -5.15
C ASP A 50 -2.80 1.41 -4.67
N LEU A 51 -2.11 0.70 -5.57
CA LEU A 51 -1.42 -0.56 -5.30
C LEU A 51 0.09 -0.34 -5.25
N ARG A 52 0.71 -0.84 -4.19
CA ARG A 52 2.16 -0.93 -4.05
C ARG A 52 2.57 -2.38 -3.80
N ASP A 53 3.73 -2.79 -4.31
CA ASP A 53 4.26 -4.08 -3.94
C ASP A 53 4.64 -4.13 -2.45
N LEU A 54 5.04 -5.32 -1.96
CA LEU A 54 5.28 -5.52 -0.54
C LEU A 54 6.48 -4.69 -0.02
N GLU A 55 7.50 -4.45 -0.84
CA GLU A 55 8.65 -3.62 -0.48
C GLU A 55 8.25 -2.15 -0.39
N GLN A 56 7.58 -1.63 -1.42
CA GLN A 56 7.09 -0.26 -1.45
C GLN A 56 6.13 0.02 -0.28
N ALA A 57 5.20 -0.90 0.01
CA ALA A 57 4.28 -0.77 1.13
C ALA A 57 4.99 -0.74 2.49
N GLY A 58 6.00 -1.58 2.68
CA GLY A 58 6.86 -1.57 3.86
C GLY A 58 7.59 -0.24 4.03
N ASN A 59 8.12 0.32 2.95
CA ASN A 59 8.79 1.61 2.97
C ASN A 59 7.80 2.77 3.27
N VAL A 60 6.59 2.73 2.72
CA VAL A 60 5.52 3.69 3.09
C VAL A 60 5.19 3.58 4.57
N ALA A 61 5.09 2.36 5.12
CA ALA A 61 4.85 2.16 6.55
C ALA A 61 5.95 2.79 7.42
N ILE A 62 7.22 2.66 7.02
CA ILE A 62 8.34 3.29 7.72
C ILE A 62 8.24 4.83 7.65
N ILE A 63 7.94 5.39 6.48
CA ILE A 63 7.76 6.84 6.30
C ILE A 63 6.65 7.36 7.22
N VAL A 64 5.47 6.72 7.21
CA VAL A 64 4.34 7.13 8.07
C VAL A 64 4.66 6.90 9.55
N GLY A 65 5.26 5.76 9.88
CA GLY A 65 5.68 5.44 11.25
C GLY A 65 6.62 6.50 11.83
N GLU A 66 7.58 6.97 11.04
CA GLU A 66 8.51 8.02 11.47
C GLU A 66 7.81 9.39 11.66
N ALA A 67 6.79 9.72 10.82
CA ALA A 67 5.96 10.90 11.03
C ALA A 67 5.18 10.81 12.35
N LEU A 68 4.53 9.68 12.60
CA LEU A 68 3.78 9.42 13.84
C LEU A 68 4.68 9.48 15.07
N ARG A 69 5.87 8.87 15.02
CA ARG A 69 6.88 8.90 16.10
C ARG A 69 7.28 10.32 16.47
N ARG A 70 7.30 11.22 15.49
CA ARG A 70 7.63 12.64 15.67
C ARG A 70 6.41 13.50 16.05
N GLY A 71 5.21 12.93 16.15
CA GLY A 71 3.97 13.66 16.40
C GLY A 71 3.56 14.58 15.26
N LEU A 72 4.00 14.28 14.02
CA LEU A 72 3.69 15.08 12.85
C LEU A 72 2.31 14.71 12.29
N PRO A 73 1.57 15.69 11.72
CA PRO A 73 0.26 15.43 11.13
C PRO A 73 0.37 14.62 9.82
N PRO A 74 -0.73 14.00 9.35
CA PRO A 74 -0.77 13.21 8.11
C PRO A 74 -0.23 13.95 6.88
N ARG A 75 -0.37 15.27 6.86
CA ARG A 75 0.20 16.12 5.81
C ARG A 75 1.71 15.93 5.66
N ALA A 76 2.45 15.81 6.76
CA ALA A 76 3.89 15.57 6.71
C ALA A 76 4.20 14.23 6.03
N ALA A 77 3.45 13.17 6.39
CA ALA A 77 3.55 11.87 5.74
C ALA A 77 3.20 11.95 4.24
N THR A 78 2.15 12.71 3.86
CA THR A 78 1.81 12.95 2.45
C THR A 78 3.01 13.54 1.69
N ILE A 79 3.63 14.60 2.22
CA ILE A 79 4.79 15.25 1.56
C ILE A 79 5.94 14.26 1.40
N ALA A 80 6.25 13.49 2.43
CA ALA A 80 7.34 12.52 2.39
C ALA A 80 7.07 11.37 1.40
N ILE A 81 5.84 10.81 1.37
CA ILE A 81 5.45 9.77 0.41
C ILE A 81 5.54 10.29 -1.02
N VAL A 82 4.99 11.48 -1.29
CA VAL A 82 5.06 12.15 -2.59
C VAL A 82 6.51 12.34 -3.05
N THR A 83 7.37 12.75 -2.13
CA THR A 83 8.79 12.91 -2.41
C THR A 83 9.44 11.57 -2.74
N ALA A 84 9.29 10.55 -1.89
CA ALA A 84 9.88 9.23 -2.12
C ALA A 84 9.34 8.55 -3.40
N LEU A 85 8.07 8.79 -3.78
CA LEU A 85 7.51 8.34 -5.06
C LEU A 85 8.26 8.93 -6.25
N GLN A 86 8.55 10.23 -6.20
CA GLN A 86 9.28 10.90 -7.26
C GLN A 86 10.75 10.47 -7.33
N GLU A 87 11.42 10.39 -6.18
CA GLU A 87 12.86 10.17 -6.12
C GLU A 87 13.27 8.72 -6.40
N SER A 88 12.52 7.75 -5.86
CA SER A 88 12.90 6.33 -5.89
C SER A 88 11.76 5.39 -6.24
N LYS A 89 10.56 5.89 -6.50
CA LYS A 89 9.34 5.08 -6.58
C LYS A 89 9.09 4.25 -5.31
N LEU A 90 9.49 4.75 -4.15
CA LEU A 90 9.41 4.08 -2.84
C LEU A 90 10.34 2.86 -2.69
N TYR A 91 11.37 2.69 -3.53
CA TYR A 91 12.41 1.69 -3.33
C TYR A 91 13.62 2.28 -2.61
N ASN A 92 14.24 1.50 -1.75
CA ASN A 92 15.45 1.92 -1.04
C ASN A 92 16.68 1.63 -1.90
N LEU A 93 16.93 2.51 -2.90
CA LEU A 93 17.94 2.32 -3.93
C LEU A 93 19.35 2.59 -3.42
N ASP A 94 20.29 1.72 -3.71
CA ASP A 94 21.73 1.86 -3.42
C ASP A 94 22.50 2.62 -4.53
N TYR A 95 21.77 3.23 -5.45
CA TYR A 95 22.29 4.00 -6.57
C TYR A 95 21.39 5.20 -6.88
N GLY A 96 21.94 6.20 -7.58
CA GLY A 96 21.22 7.38 -8.04
C GLY A 96 22.11 8.33 -8.83
N ASP A 97 21.65 9.57 -9.02
CA ASP A 97 22.47 10.61 -9.64
C ASP A 97 23.58 11.05 -8.68
N ALA A 98 24.81 11.13 -9.17
CA ALA A 98 26.02 11.40 -8.40
C ALA A 98 26.19 10.39 -7.24
N ASP A 99 26.09 10.86 -5.98
CA ASP A 99 26.19 10.05 -4.76
C ASP A 99 24.84 9.91 -4.05
N SER A 100 23.70 10.05 -4.80
CA SER A 100 22.36 9.92 -4.24
C SER A 100 22.01 8.47 -3.94
N VAL A 101 21.46 8.19 -2.76
CA VAL A 101 20.99 6.86 -2.37
C VAL A 101 19.73 6.93 -1.52
N GLY A 102 19.09 5.78 -1.34
CA GLY A 102 17.95 5.60 -0.44
C GLY A 102 16.61 6.08 -1.00
N LEU A 103 15.59 6.03 -0.13
CA LEU A 103 14.20 6.37 -0.46
C LEU A 103 14.02 7.79 -1.00
N PHE A 104 14.82 8.73 -0.53
CA PHE A 104 14.69 10.16 -0.85
C PHE A 104 15.83 10.67 -1.74
N GLN A 105 16.66 9.78 -2.30
CA GLN A 105 17.82 10.11 -3.09
C GLN A 105 18.68 11.19 -2.41
N GLN A 106 18.94 11.00 -1.12
CA GLN A 106 19.76 11.88 -0.31
C GLN A 106 21.23 11.67 -0.62
N ARG A 107 22.02 12.74 -0.51
CA ARG A 107 23.44 12.75 -0.91
C ARG A 107 24.37 12.90 0.29
N PRO A 108 25.29 11.95 0.54
CA PRO A 108 26.34 12.09 1.55
C PRO A 108 27.13 13.39 1.40
N SER A 109 27.51 13.74 0.16
CA SER A 109 28.25 14.97 -0.13
C SER A 109 27.50 16.26 0.22
N GLN A 110 26.19 16.20 0.40
CA GLN A 110 25.34 17.34 0.78
C GLN A 110 24.97 17.36 2.27
N GLY A 111 25.60 16.48 3.07
CA GLY A 111 25.42 16.48 4.51
C GLY A 111 24.15 15.77 5.02
N TRP A 112 23.52 14.92 4.21
CA TRP A 112 22.36 14.13 4.65
C TRP A 112 22.72 12.98 5.59
N GLY A 113 23.98 12.55 5.61
CA GLY A 113 24.52 11.46 6.42
C GLY A 113 25.53 10.65 5.64
N THR A 114 26.06 9.58 6.22
CA THR A 114 26.85 8.60 5.47
C THR A 114 25.92 7.75 4.59
N GLU A 115 26.46 7.07 3.59
CA GLU A 115 25.70 6.15 2.73
C GLU A 115 24.96 5.10 3.57
N ASP A 116 25.65 4.42 4.51
CA ASP A 116 25.04 3.43 5.41
C ASP A 116 23.88 4.01 6.24
N GLN A 117 24.01 5.27 6.67
CA GLN A 117 22.93 5.94 7.41
C GLN A 117 21.75 6.22 6.50
N ILE A 118 21.96 6.74 5.30
CA ILE A 118 20.89 7.09 4.34
C ILE A 118 20.20 5.81 3.85
N MET A 119 20.93 4.72 3.68
CA MET A 119 20.37 3.42 3.31
C MET A 119 19.53 2.78 4.42
N ASN A 120 19.54 3.33 5.63
CA ASN A 120 18.54 2.98 6.64
C ASN A 120 17.26 3.82 6.45
N PRO A 121 16.13 3.21 6.07
CA PRO A 121 14.89 3.94 5.75
C PRO A 121 14.35 4.80 6.91
N TRP A 122 14.54 4.37 8.16
CA TRP A 122 14.16 5.16 9.34
C TRP A 122 15.02 6.41 9.51
N TYR A 123 16.32 6.29 9.26
CA TYR A 123 17.23 7.43 9.33
C TYR A 123 16.91 8.43 8.22
N SER A 124 16.78 7.96 6.97
CA SER A 124 16.54 8.83 5.82
C SER A 124 15.18 9.55 5.92
N ALA A 125 14.12 8.85 6.36
CA ALA A 125 12.83 9.48 6.66
C ALA A 125 12.95 10.50 7.80
N GLY A 126 13.70 10.17 8.85
CA GLY A 126 13.97 11.07 9.96
C GLY A 126 14.66 12.35 9.50
N LYS A 127 15.68 12.24 8.64
CA LYS A 127 16.37 13.39 8.05
C LYS A 127 15.49 14.22 7.14
N PHE A 128 14.63 13.56 6.36
CA PHE A 128 13.65 14.27 5.55
C PHE A 128 12.72 15.13 6.43
N TYR A 129 12.17 14.58 7.50
CA TYR A 129 11.29 15.33 8.41
C TYR A 129 12.04 16.45 9.17
N GLU A 130 13.30 16.26 9.53
CA GLU A 130 14.13 17.33 10.10
C GLU A 130 14.30 18.51 9.13
N ALA A 131 14.40 18.25 7.85
CA ALA A 131 14.45 19.29 6.82
C ALA A 131 13.06 19.90 6.56
N LEU A 132 12.02 19.07 6.47
CA LEU A 132 10.65 19.48 6.21
C LEU A 132 10.15 20.52 7.21
N VAL A 133 10.32 20.25 8.52
CA VAL A 133 9.78 21.16 9.56
C VAL A 133 10.48 22.52 9.62
N LYS A 134 11.60 22.68 8.92
CA LYS A 134 12.33 23.95 8.77
C LYS A 134 11.87 24.78 7.56
N VAL A 135 11.03 24.22 6.70
CA VAL A 135 10.50 24.92 5.54
C VAL A 135 9.36 25.82 5.98
N ASP A 136 9.52 27.12 5.82
CA ASP A 136 8.43 28.07 6.10
C ASP A 136 7.21 27.75 5.23
N GLY A 137 6.04 27.71 5.85
CA GLY A 137 4.77 27.42 5.18
C GLY A 137 4.53 25.93 4.88
N TRP A 138 5.34 25.01 5.41
CA TRP A 138 5.16 23.57 5.11
C TRP A 138 3.77 23.03 5.49
N GLN A 139 3.09 23.65 6.48
CA GLN A 139 1.75 23.26 6.90
C GLN A 139 0.64 23.69 5.93
N THR A 140 0.88 24.72 5.09
CA THR A 140 -0.16 25.40 4.30
C THR A 140 0.11 25.48 2.80
N ASP A 141 1.38 25.59 2.39
CA ASP A 141 1.78 25.67 0.97
C ASP A 141 1.40 24.39 0.20
N THR A 142 1.43 24.41 -1.10
CA THR A 142 1.16 23.19 -1.90
C THR A 142 2.12 22.07 -1.56
N ILE A 143 1.67 20.82 -1.63
CA ILE A 143 2.52 19.64 -1.37
C ILE A 143 3.75 19.66 -2.29
N ASN A 144 3.53 19.99 -3.57
CA ASN A 144 4.59 20.10 -4.56
C ASN A 144 5.66 21.11 -4.15
N ASP A 145 5.26 22.32 -3.76
CA ASP A 145 6.20 23.41 -3.46
C ASP A 145 7.03 23.09 -2.22
N VAL A 146 6.39 22.47 -1.21
CA VAL A 146 7.09 22.05 -0.01
C VAL A 146 8.09 20.94 -0.30
N ALA A 147 7.71 19.89 -1.04
CA ALA A 147 8.62 18.84 -1.47
C ALA A 147 9.81 19.41 -2.24
N GLN A 148 9.53 20.33 -3.17
CA GLN A 148 10.54 21.05 -3.94
C GLN A 148 11.52 21.83 -3.06
N LYS A 149 11.01 22.55 -2.05
CA LYS A 149 11.85 23.33 -1.12
C LYS A 149 12.78 22.40 -0.29
N VAL A 150 12.31 21.23 0.11
CA VAL A 150 13.12 20.25 0.85
C VAL A 150 14.21 19.65 -0.04
N GLN A 151 13.85 19.18 -1.25
CA GLN A 151 14.74 18.45 -2.16
C GLN A 151 15.61 19.35 -3.02
N ARG A 152 15.22 20.62 -3.23
CA ARG A 152 15.91 21.58 -4.10
C ARG A 152 16.14 21.02 -5.51
N SER A 153 15.14 20.26 -6.01
CA SER A 153 15.18 19.60 -7.31
C SER A 153 15.19 20.60 -8.47
N ASN A 154 15.77 20.23 -9.60
CA ASN A 154 15.72 21.02 -10.82
C ASN A 154 14.37 20.91 -11.57
N PHE A 155 13.44 20.10 -11.06
CA PHE A 155 12.13 19.83 -11.68
C PHE A 155 10.99 20.33 -10.79
N PRO A 156 10.59 21.62 -10.87
CA PRO A 156 9.73 22.27 -9.89
C PRO A 156 8.29 21.75 -9.80
N HIS A 157 7.84 20.96 -10.78
CA HIS A 157 6.47 20.42 -10.82
C HIS A 157 6.41 18.88 -10.75
N ALA A 158 7.55 18.23 -10.51
CA ALA A 158 7.63 16.77 -10.59
C ALA A 158 6.82 16.05 -9.50
N TYR A 159 6.62 16.69 -8.36
CA TYR A 159 5.97 16.08 -7.19
C TYR A 159 4.44 16.11 -7.27
N ALA A 160 3.85 17.07 -7.99
CA ALA A 160 2.40 17.27 -8.04
C ALA A 160 1.62 16.02 -8.51
N GLN A 161 2.16 15.27 -9.46
CA GLN A 161 1.54 14.06 -9.99
C GLN A 161 1.34 12.94 -8.98
N HIS A 162 2.03 12.99 -7.84
CA HIS A 162 1.99 11.97 -6.79
C HIS A 162 1.10 12.36 -5.60
N GLU A 163 0.51 13.55 -5.59
CA GLU A 163 -0.19 14.09 -4.43
C GLU A 163 -1.36 13.22 -4.01
N ASP A 164 -2.21 12.78 -4.94
CA ASP A 164 -3.38 11.95 -4.63
C ASP A 164 -2.96 10.62 -3.99
N VAL A 165 -1.93 9.98 -4.53
CA VAL A 165 -1.38 8.74 -3.98
C VAL A 165 -0.82 8.95 -2.58
N GLY A 166 -0.05 10.03 -2.38
CA GLY A 166 0.49 10.37 -1.07
C GLY A 166 -0.60 10.61 -0.02
N ARG A 167 -1.70 11.26 -0.40
CA ARG A 167 -2.86 11.49 0.48
C ARG A 167 -3.58 10.20 0.85
N ILE A 168 -3.82 9.30 -0.13
CA ILE A 168 -4.45 7.98 0.11
C ILE A 168 -3.66 7.21 1.17
N TRP A 169 -2.36 7.02 0.96
CA TRP A 169 -1.53 6.24 1.88
C TRP A 169 -1.37 6.90 3.25
N ALA A 170 -1.15 8.21 3.30
CA ALA A 170 -1.01 8.93 4.56
C ALA A 170 -2.30 8.89 5.38
N SER A 171 -3.47 9.12 4.76
CA SER A 171 -4.77 9.07 5.46
C SER A 171 -5.04 7.68 6.03
N ALA A 172 -4.93 6.64 5.21
CA ALA A 172 -5.18 5.27 5.64
C ALA A 172 -4.23 4.85 6.77
N LEU A 173 -2.90 5.01 6.60
CA LEU A 173 -1.92 4.53 7.56
C LEU A 173 -1.85 5.37 8.85
N CYS A 174 -2.29 6.63 8.82
CA CYS A 174 -2.50 7.39 10.05
C CYS A 174 -3.81 7.02 10.79
N GLY A 175 -4.60 6.07 10.26
CA GLY A 175 -5.77 5.50 10.91
C GLY A 175 -7.07 6.29 10.73
N PHE A 176 -7.12 7.21 9.76
CA PHE A 176 -8.33 8.01 9.48
C PHE A 176 -9.33 7.27 8.60
N ASP A 177 -8.90 6.23 7.89
CA ASP A 177 -9.74 5.40 7.03
C ASP A 177 -9.77 3.96 7.57
N PRO A 178 -10.76 3.59 8.39
CA PRO A 178 -10.95 2.23 8.86
C PRO A 178 -10.95 1.22 7.71
N ALA A 179 -10.21 0.10 7.87
CA ALA A 179 -10.06 -0.91 6.82
C ALA A 179 -9.49 -0.37 5.49
N GLY A 180 -8.87 0.82 5.49
CA GLY A 180 -8.39 1.52 4.30
C GLY A 180 -7.20 0.88 3.57
N VAL A 181 -6.61 -0.20 4.12
CA VAL A 181 -5.57 -0.97 3.42
C VAL A 181 -5.91 -2.45 3.44
N THR A 182 -5.66 -3.12 2.34
CA THR A 182 -5.68 -4.59 2.24
C THR A 182 -4.40 -5.10 1.58
N SER A 183 -4.10 -6.39 1.76
CA SER A 183 -2.89 -7.01 1.23
C SER A 183 -3.18 -8.35 0.57
N VAL A 184 -2.26 -8.75 -0.31
CA VAL A 184 -2.12 -10.11 -0.82
C VAL A 184 -0.67 -10.51 -0.67
N ASP A 185 -0.43 -11.59 0.07
CA ASP A 185 0.86 -12.28 0.06
C ASP A 185 0.65 -13.72 -0.42
N ASN A 186 0.99 -13.95 -1.69
CA ASN A 186 0.79 -15.24 -2.34
C ASN A 186 1.84 -16.30 -1.93
N LYS A 187 2.94 -15.91 -1.32
CA LYS A 187 3.93 -16.86 -0.78
C LYS A 187 3.43 -17.49 0.51
N ASN A 188 2.68 -16.73 1.32
CA ASN A 188 2.12 -17.19 2.58
C ASN A 188 3.16 -17.91 3.46
N ALA A 189 4.36 -17.36 3.47
CA ALA A 189 5.52 -17.95 4.15
C ALA A 189 5.45 -17.72 5.66
N THR A 190 6.24 -18.49 6.39
CA THR A 190 6.53 -18.18 7.80
C THR A 190 7.32 -16.89 7.90
N GLY A 191 7.15 -16.15 8.99
CA GLY A 191 7.84 -14.89 9.23
C GLY A 191 8.23 -14.73 10.69
N ASN A 192 8.68 -13.52 11.01
CA ASN A 192 9.06 -13.15 12.37
C ASN A 192 8.12 -12.07 12.92
N PRO A 193 7.18 -12.40 13.82
CA PRO A 193 6.26 -11.43 14.42
C PRO A 193 6.97 -10.29 15.17
N GLU A 194 8.21 -10.50 15.58
CA GLU A 194 9.04 -9.49 16.25
C GLU A 194 9.17 -8.20 15.43
N VAL A 195 9.16 -8.31 14.10
CA VAL A 195 9.15 -7.15 13.17
C VAL A 195 8.00 -6.20 13.51
N LEU A 196 6.79 -6.72 13.79
CA LEU A 196 5.63 -5.91 14.17
C LEU A 196 5.80 -5.29 15.55
N ARG A 197 6.32 -6.07 16.50
CA ARG A 197 6.58 -5.58 17.85
C ARG A 197 7.60 -4.44 17.84
N GLU A 198 8.72 -4.63 17.19
CA GLU A 198 9.79 -3.62 17.08
C GLU A 198 9.30 -2.35 16.39
N PHE A 199 8.49 -2.51 15.32
CA PHE A 199 7.90 -1.38 14.62
C PHE A 199 6.99 -0.56 15.55
N VAL A 200 6.04 -1.22 16.24
CA VAL A 200 5.10 -0.55 17.14
C VAL A 200 5.83 0.11 18.31
N VAL A 201 6.81 -0.56 18.91
CA VAL A 201 7.65 0.01 19.96
C VAL A 201 8.42 1.24 19.44
N ARG A 202 8.95 1.18 18.24
CA ARG A 202 9.66 2.30 17.64
C ARG A 202 8.78 3.52 17.42
N VAL A 203 7.56 3.31 16.96
CA VAL A 203 6.63 4.41 16.63
C VAL A 203 6.01 5.04 17.87
N TRP A 204 5.53 4.22 18.82
CA TRP A 204 4.78 4.69 19.98
C TRP A 204 5.53 4.54 21.32
N GLY A 205 6.76 4.01 21.31
CA GLY A 205 7.51 3.73 22.54
C GLY A 205 6.78 2.69 23.40
N GLY A 206 6.72 2.94 24.70
CA GLY A 206 5.96 2.11 25.63
C GLY A 206 4.47 2.47 25.78
N ALA A 207 3.97 3.42 24.97
CA ALA A 207 2.59 3.90 25.11
C ALA A 207 1.54 2.86 24.67
N ILE A 208 1.92 1.88 23.85
CA ILE A 208 1.07 0.75 23.44
C ILE A 208 1.56 -0.52 24.15
N PRO A 209 0.82 -1.06 25.14
CA PRO A 209 1.10 -2.37 25.71
C PRO A 209 0.97 -3.48 24.66
N ILE A 210 1.94 -4.38 24.65
CA ILE A 210 2.03 -5.48 23.69
C ILE A 210 2.02 -6.80 24.45
N ALA A 211 1.08 -7.69 24.12
CA ALA A 211 1.04 -9.05 24.61
C ALA A 211 1.50 -10.03 23.52
N ILE A 212 2.34 -10.99 23.90
CA ILE A 212 2.78 -12.08 23.03
C ILE A 212 1.78 -13.22 23.21
N ASN A 213 1.20 -13.70 22.12
CA ASN A 213 0.28 -14.82 22.06
C ASN A 213 0.96 -16.02 21.39
N PRO A 214 0.43 -17.24 21.54
CA PRO A 214 0.99 -18.43 20.91
C PRO A 214 1.11 -18.33 19.38
N ASP A 215 0.22 -17.57 18.74
CA ASP A 215 0.08 -17.40 17.30
C ASP A 215 0.29 -15.96 16.83
N GLY A 216 0.87 -15.07 17.66
CA GLY A 216 1.11 -13.69 17.24
C GLY A 216 1.17 -12.68 18.38
N LEU A 217 0.57 -11.50 18.17
CA LEU A 217 0.68 -10.35 19.06
C LEU A 217 -0.68 -9.67 19.26
N SER A 218 -0.86 -9.05 20.43
CA SER A 218 -1.98 -8.14 20.68
C SER A 218 -1.45 -6.79 21.16
N PHE A 219 -2.05 -5.71 20.65
CA PHE A 219 -1.70 -4.33 20.96
C PHE A 219 -2.90 -3.65 21.65
N THR A 220 -2.72 -3.14 22.86
CA THR A 220 -3.76 -2.39 23.57
C THR A 220 -3.64 -0.91 23.24
N VAL A 221 -4.71 -0.31 22.72
CA VAL A 221 -4.71 1.06 22.18
C VAL A 221 -5.73 1.94 22.89
N GLY A 222 -5.49 3.26 22.87
CA GLY A 222 -6.34 4.26 23.52
C GLY A 222 -7.38 4.92 22.63
N SER A 223 -7.38 4.66 21.31
CA SER A 223 -8.35 5.24 20.37
C SER A 223 -8.53 4.39 19.12
N ALA A 224 -9.68 4.52 18.47
CA ALA A 224 -9.97 3.87 17.19
C ALA A 224 -8.96 4.27 16.10
N THR A 225 -8.60 5.55 16.02
CA THR A 225 -7.58 6.03 15.05
C THR A 225 -6.24 5.34 15.26
N THR A 226 -5.78 5.21 16.51
CA THR A 226 -4.54 4.49 16.82
C THR A 226 -4.66 3.00 16.50
N ALA A 227 -5.81 2.38 16.77
CA ALA A 227 -6.04 0.97 16.44
C ALA A 227 -5.91 0.72 14.94
N TRP A 228 -6.57 1.52 14.13
CA TRP A 228 -6.48 1.40 12.68
C TRP A 228 -5.09 1.71 12.16
N SER A 229 -4.41 2.73 12.69
CA SER A 229 -3.02 3.01 12.34
C SER A 229 -2.11 1.81 12.62
N VAL A 230 -2.15 1.24 13.83
CA VAL A 230 -1.37 0.04 14.19
C VAL A 230 -1.68 -1.11 13.25
N ALA A 231 -2.96 -1.43 13.03
CA ALA A 231 -3.35 -2.56 12.21
C ALA A 231 -2.89 -2.42 10.75
N LEU A 232 -3.11 -1.24 10.13
CA LEU A 232 -2.80 -1.03 8.73
C LEU A 232 -1.29 -0.91 8.46
N LEU A 233 -0.53 -0.37 9.42
CA LEU A 233 0.93 -0.38 9.37
C LEU A 233 1.50 -1.80 9.52
N CYS A 234 0.96 -2.60 10.47
CA CYS A 234 1.31 -4.01 10.60
C CYS A 234 0.99 -4.81 9.32
N LEU A 235 -0.11 -4.47 8.64
CA LEU A 235 -0.50 -5.12 7.39
C LEU A 235 0.52 -4.86 6.28
N CYS A 236 1.06 -3.65 6.17
CA CYS A 236 2.12 -3.32 5.20
C CYS A 236 3.45 -4.05 5.46
N LEU A 237 3.70 -4.49 6.69
CA LEU A 237 4.87 -5.28 7.10
C LEU A 237 4.57 -6.79 7.14
N GLY A 238 3.35 -7.17 6.77
CA GLY A 238 2.80 -8.50 7.01
C GLY A 238 3.61 -9.64 6.41
N SER A 239 4.19 -9.47 5.23
CA SER A 239 5.00 -10.52 4.59
C SER A 239 6.26 -10.88 5.38
N GLN A 240 6.90 -9.90 6.04
CA GLN A 240 8.08 -10.11 6.88
C GLN A 240 7.72 -10.79 8.20
N ALA A 241 6.54 -10.48 8.72
CA ALA A 241 6.02 -11.04 9.97
C ALA A 241 5.34 -12.40 9.83
N GLY A 242 5.09 -12.86 8.60
CA GLY A 242 4.25 -14.05 8.34
C GLY A 242 2.79 -13.82 8.71
N LEU A 243 2.29 -12.59 8.56
CA LEU A 243 0.94 -12.18 8.95
C LEU A 243 -0.11 -12.95 8.15
N VAL A 244 -1.02 -13.64 8.84
CA VAL A 244 -2.13 -14.38 8.24
C VAL A 244 -3.49 -13.81 8.63
N GLY A 245 -3.58 -13.02 9.69
CA GLY A 245 -4.83 -12.40 10.11
C GLY A 245 -4.64 -11.15 10.96
N LEU A 246 -5.62 -10.25 10.90
CA LEU A 246 -5.75 -9.10 11.77
C LEU A 246 -7.17 -9.00 12.30
N ARG A 247 -7.30 -8.55 13.53
CA ARG A 247 -8.59 -8.20 14.14
C ARG A 247 -8.49 -6.81 14.78
N VAL A 248 -9.49 -5.98 14.51
CA VAL A 248 -9.64 -4.62 15.03
C VAL A 248 -11.09 -4.43 15.45
N GLY A 249 -11.39 -4.51 16.74
CA GLY A 249 -12.76 -4.56 17.21
C GLY A 249 -13.53 -5.77 16.67
N ASP A 250 -14.60 -5.53 15.93
CA ASP A 250 -15.42 -6.53 15.23
C ASP A 250 -15.01 -6.75 13.76
N MET A 251 -14.03 -5.99 13.28
CA MET A 251 -13.48 -6.14 11.94
C MET A 251 -12.36 -7.17 11.90
N THR A 252 -12.37 -8.02 10.89
CA THR A 252 -11.36 -9.06 10.66
C THR A 252 -10.82 -9.00 9.24
N TRP A 253 -9.55 -9.25 9.10
CA TRP A 253 -8.88 -9.45 7.83
C TRP A 253 -8.10 -10.77 7.87
N ALA A 254 -8.14 -11.54 6.79
CA ALA A 254 -7.36 -12.77 6.64
C ALA A 254 -6.61 -12.74 5.31
N ASN A 255 -5.32 -13.11 5.32
CA ASN A 255 -4.53 -13.17 4.09
C ASN A 255 -5.12 -14.15 3.10
N SER A 256 -5.05 -13.79 1.83
CA SER A 256 -5.41 -14.67 0.71
C SER A 256 -4.21 -14.80 -0.23
N THR A 257 -4.01 -16.00 -0.75
CA THR A 257 -2.94 -16.28 -1.72
C THR A 257 -3.37 -16.11 -3.17
N SER A 258 -4.67 -15.94 -3.41
CA SER A 258 -5.26 -15.96 -4.77
C SER A 258 -6.09 -14.73 -5.11
N GLN A 259 -6.50 -13.94 -4.14
CA GLN A 259 -7.31 -12.74 -4.34
C GLN A 259 -7.00 -11.70 -3.28
N ARG A 260 -7.35 -10.43 -3.54
CA ARG A 260 -7.26 -9.42 -2.50
C ARG A 260 -8.23 -9.74 -1.39
N ALA A 261 -7.70 -9.89 -0.18
CA ALA A 261 -8.51 -10.05 1.00
C ALA A 261 -9.32 -8.78 1.27
N THR A 262 -10.51 -8.95 1.81
CA THR A 262 -11.36 -7.83 2.25
C THR A 262 -11.53 -7.89 3.75
N TRP A 263 -11.63 -6.73 4.37
CA TRP A 263 -12.06 -6.65 5.75
C TRP A 263 -13.52 -7.07 5.87
N ALA A 264 -13.83 -7.88 6.89
CA ALA A 264 -15.18 -8.37 7.19
C ALA A 264 -15.59 -7.90 8.58
N GLY A 265 -16.87 -7.51 8.75
CA GLY A 265 -17.43 -6.93 9.97
C GLY A 265 -18.15 -5.63 9.69
N GLN A 266 -18.59 -4.93 10.73
CA GLN A 266 -19.40 -3.70 10.60
C GLN A 266 -18.69 -2.45 11.13
N ASN A 267 -17.51 -2.59 11.75
CA ASN A 267 -16.81 -1.49 12.44
C ASN A 267 -17.71 -0.74 13.44
N ALA A 268 -18.56 -1.51 14.12
CA ALA A 268 -19.58 -0.98 15.04
C ALA A 268 -19.06 -0.80 16.47
N VAL A 269 -17.87 -1.33 16.79
CA VAL A 269 -17.27 -1.32 18.12
C VAL A 269 -15.98 -0.53 18.07
N ASP A 270 -15.84 0.46 18.96
CA ASP A 270 -14.58 1.17 19.16
C ASP A 270 -13.49 0.20 19.62
N PRO A 271 -12.45 0.01 18.80
CA PRO A 271 -11.43 -0.98 19.12
C PRO A 271 -10.50 -0.50 20.24
N THR A 272 -10.32 -1.34 21.23
CA THR A 272 -9.31 -1.14 22.28
C THR A 272 -8.14 -2.11 22.16
N VAL A 273 -8.26 -3.12 21.31
CA VAL A 273 -7.23 -4.14 21.06
C VAL A 273 -7.14 -4.42 19.58
N VAL A 274 -5.92 -4.47 19.08
CA VAL A 274 -5.57 -4.98 17.74
C VAL A 274 -4.87 -6.32 17.93
N THR A 275 -5.33 -7.37 17.25
CA THR A 275 -4.69 -8.69 17.28
C THR A 275 -4.12 -9.03 15.93
N ALA A 276 -2.85 -9.39 15.87
CA ALA A 276 -2.15 -9.87 14.69
C ALA A 276 -1.84 -11.36 14.86
N THR A 277 -2.34 -12.19 13.95
CA THR A 277 -2.05 -13.63 13.88
C THR A 277 -0.98 -13.85 12.80
N CYS A 278 0.08 -14.55 13.17
CA CYS A 278 1.24 -14.77 12.31
C CYS A 278 1.53 -16.27 12.18
N ARG A 279 2.04 -16.68 11.02
CA ARG A 279 2.61 -18.00 10.81
C ARG A 279 4.07 -17.94 11.16
N THR A 280 4.45 -18.60 12.25
CA THR A 280 5.83 -18.76 12.69
C THR A 280 6.39 -20.13 12.24
N ALA A 281 7.71 -20.27 12.29
CA ALA A 281 8.40 -21.52 11.95
C ALA A 281 8.10 -22.62 12.97
#